data_7df234b04f8ed64c25390995059372e4
#
_entry.id   7df234b04f8ed64c25390995059372e4
#
_cell.length_a   1.000
_cell.length_b   1.000
_cell.length_c   1.000
_cell.angle_alpha   90.00
_cell.angle_beta   90.00
_cell.angle_gamma   90.00
#
_symmetry.space_group_name_H-M   'P 1'
#
loop_
_entity.id
_entity.type
_entity.pdbx_description
1 polymer ?
#
loop_
_entity_poly.entity_id
_entity_poly.type
_entity_poly.pdbx_seq_one_letter_code
_entity_poly.pdbx_strand_id
1 'polypeptide(L)'
;MNRNLICKAISDIDDSFIAESMSSPVVNIDHSPERTYNMGNFENKKNGVTSKRFISLILAACLVFALGMTAYAANLFGIREMFRTQFRELPEAAEPYIQQNTEAAAANDWSANVTESLCDSSRMLVTVSISGGNNYILAPTYASASDPVSLIGISDSQTLEKYAASQGKELLFVGASLLGNEHLGVFTQTETCVSASDGEMHILVDAARSGGEAADSAVCYLHGRTVDQEVLRLEVPFTFTQTPAASEGHFVAIDANAVPGITVNSAWIAETPMGWTVRFISTVRDEASFNNIKNMDSDEITDFEGGGFVSEDDGTLSTTWSMGKGNISDTLTVHFYGQENELIGTIVFKQK
;
A
#
# COMPACT_ATOMS: atom_id res chain seq x y z
N MET A 1 -19.21 7.66 -14.83
CA MET A 1 -18.28 8.19 -15.85
C MET A 1 -18.86 7.95 -17.25
N ASN A 2 -18.91 8.93 -18.13
CA ASN A 2 -19.74 8.89 -19.34
C ASN A 2 -19.02 8.08 -20.43
N ARG A 3 -19.57 6.92 -20.84
CA ARG A 3 -19.05 6.00 -21.86
C ARG A 3 -18.65 6.70 -23.18
N ASN A 4 -19.29 7.82 -23.49
CA ASN A 4 -19.03 8.62 -24.68
C ASN A 4 -17.70 9.41 -24.63
N LEU A 5 -17.14 9.67 -23.45
CA LEU A 5 -15.85 10.35 -23.28
C LEU A 5 -14.67 9.40 -23.57
N ILE A 6 -14.80 8.14 -23.21
CA ILE A 6 -13.75 7.13 -23.46
C ILE A 6 -13.68 6.79 -24.94
N CYS A 7 -14.82 6.60 -25.62
CA CYS A 7 -14.85 6.37 -27.05
C CYS A 7 -14.32 7.56 -27.84
N LYS A 8 -14.54 8.80 -27.38
CA LYS A 8 -14.01 10.00 -28.02
C LYS A 8 -12.49 10.12 -27.84
N ALA A 9 -11.96 9.79 -26.65
CA ALA A 9 -10.51 9.80 -26.41
C ALA A 9 -9.76 8.76 -27.24
N ILE A 10 -10.38 7.63 -27.55
CA ILE A 10 -9.79 6.58 -28.41
C ILE A 10 -9.85 6.99 -29.91
N SER A 11 -10.89 7.70 -30.32
CA SER A 11 -11.01 8.16 -31.71
C SER A 11 -10.16 9.38 -32.07
N ASP A 12 -9.63 10.07 -31.09
CA ASP A 12 -8.76 11.24 -31.23
C ASP A 12 -7.25 10.89 -31.24
N ILE A 13 -6.91 9.58 -31.15
CA ILE A 13 -5.51 9.13 -31.34
C ILE A 13 -5.15 9.32 -32.80
N ASP A 14 -4.21 10.23 -33.06
CA ASP A 14 -3.73 10.58 -34.38
C ASP A 14 -3.08 9.36 -35.07
N ASP A 15 -3.51 9.04 -36.28
CA ASP A 15 -2.96 7.94 -37.08
C ASP A 15 -1.44 8.06 -37.31
N SER A 16 -0.87 9.25 -37.16
CA SER A 16 0.58 9.47 -37.16
C SER A 16 1.32 8.77 -36.04
N PHE A 17 0.71 8.65 -34.85
CA PHE A 17 1.29 7.97 -33.71
C PHE A 17 1.36 6.45 -33.89
N ILE A 18 0.38 5.89 -34.63
CA ILE A 18 0.35 4.46 -34.96
C ILE A 18 1.41 4.16 -36.05
N ALA A 19 1.59 5.04 -36.99
CA ALA A 19 2.58 4.89 -38.06
C ALA A 19 4.02 4.99 -37.53
N GLU A 20 4.28 5.86 -36.55
CA GLU A 20 5.59 6.06 -35.96
C GLU A 20 6.01 4.86 -35.07
N SER A 21 5.07 4.21 -34.37
CA SER A 21 5.33 3.01 -33.60
C SER A 21 5.63 1.77 -34.47
N MET A 22 5.23 1.77 -35.73
CA MET A 22 5.50 0.70 -36.69
C MET A 22 6.80 0.90 -37.49
N SER A 23 7.43 2.07 -37.42
CA SER A 23 8.64 2.42 -38.17
C SER A 23 9.94 2.37 -37.34
N SER A 24 10.05 1.49 -36.36
CA SER A 24 11.33 1.29 -35.65
C SER A 24 12.42 0.80 -36.59
N PRO A 25 13.59 1.43 -36.60
CA PRO A 25 14.67 1.03 -37.51
C PRO A 25 15.21 -0.36 -37.12
N VAL A 26 15.29 -1.23 -38.13
CA VAL A 26 15.94 -2.54 -38.02
C VAL A 26 17.41 -2.30 -37.68
N VAL A 27 17.82 -2.68 -36.49
CA VAL A 27 19.24 -2.71 -36.10
C VAL A 27 19.90 -3.83 -36.89
N ASN A 28 20.76 -3.47 -37.85
CA ASN A 28 21.64 -4.38 -38.57
C ASN A 28 22.68 -4.92 -37.56
N ILE A 29 22.59 -6.19 -37.22
CA ILE A 29 23.63 -6.91 -36.49
C ILE A 29 24.55 -7.52 -37.52
N ASP A 30 25.80 -7.05 -37.52
CA ASP A 30 26.91 -7.48 -38.34
C ASP A 30 27.25 -8.94 -38.15
N HIS A 31 27.38 -9.68 -39.22
CA HIS A 31 27.70 -11.10 -39.27
C HIS A 31 29.22 -11.34 -39.14
N SER A 32 29.62 -12.22 -38.27
CA SER A 32 30.92 -12.93 -38.32
C SER A 32 30.75 -14.40 -37.91
N PRO A 33 31.65 -15.36 -38.27
CA PRO A 33 31.28 -16.41 -39.22
C PRO A 33 31.07 -17.81 -38.58
N GLU A 34 30.31 -18.61 -39.35
CA GLU A 34 30.27 -20.09 -39.47
C GLU A 34 30.66 -20.97 -38.28
N ARG A 35 29.66 -21.60 -37.68
CA ARG A 35 29.75 -22.99 -37.22
C ARG A 35 28.59 -23.80 -37.79
N THR A 36 28.94 -24.70 -38.69
CA THR A 36 28.11 -25.75 -39.28
C THR A 36 27.60 -26.69 -38.17
N TYR A 37 26.30 -26.73 -37.94
CA TYR A 37 25.64 -27.83 -37.22
C TYR A 37 24.67 -28.56 -38.14
N ASN A 38 24.89 -29.89 -38.22
CA ASN A 38 24.03 -30.82 -38.94
C ASN A 38 22.55 -30.72 -38.47
N MET A 39 21.68 -30.37 -39.39
CA MET A 39 20.24 -30.46 -39.16
C MET A 39 19.77 -31.91 -39.33
N GLY A 40 19.43 -32.53 -38.17
CA GLY A 40 18.57 -33.70 -38.17
C GLY A 40 17.15 -33.29 -38.49
N ASN A 41 16.51 -34.01 -39.39
CA ASN A 41 15.10 -33.84 -39.79
C ASN A 41 14.16 -33.92 -38.58
N PHE A 42 13.59 -32.75 -38.21
CA PHE A 42 12.41 -32.74 -37.35
C PHE A 42 11.16 -32.57 -38.17
N GLU A 43 10.35 -33.64 -38.23
CA GLU A 43 9.01 -33.60 -38.78
C GLU A 43 8.14 -32.56 -38.06
N ASN A 44 7.65 -31.59 -38.81
CA ASN A 44 6.72 -30.55 -38.38
C ASN A 44 5.35 -31.16 -38.03
N LYS A 45 5.12 -31.56 -36.78
CA LYS A 45 3.77 -31.72 -36.25
C LYS A 45 3.16 -30.38 -35.98
N LYS A 46 2.30 -29.93 -36.89
CA LYS A 46 1.45 -28.74 -36.74
C LYS A 46 0.47 -28.95 -35.58
N ASN A 47 0.83 -28.52 -34.38
CA ASN A 47 -0.13 -28.35 -33.28
C ASN A 47 -0.65 -26.92 -33.31
N GLY A 48 -1.68 -26.69 -34.14
CA GLY A 48 -2.26 -25.35 -34.40
C GLY A 48 -3.20 -24.80 -33.33
N VAL A 49 -3.12 -25.29 -32.06
CA VAL A 49 -4.04 -24.86 -30.99
C VAL A 49 -3.34 -23.96 -29.94
N THR A 50 -2.03 -24.03 -29.83
CA THR A 50 -1.27 -23.26 -28.81
C THR A 50 -1.05 -21.80 -29.19
N SER A 51 -1.01 -21.46 -30.49
CA SER A 51 -0.70 -20.11 -30.96
C SER A 51 -1.83 -19.11 -30.65
N LYS A 52 -3.09 -19.48 -30.78
CA LYS A 52 -4.22 -18.57 -30.51
C LYS A 52 -4.38 -18.21 -29.02
N ARG A 53 -4.12 -19.17 -28.13
CA ARG A 53 -4.17 -18.92 -26.68
C ARG A 53 -3.00 -18.04 -26.21
N PHE A 54 -1.81 -18.23 -26.77
CA PHE A 54 -0.64 -17.38 -26.48
C PHE A 54 -0.82 -15.96 -26.97
N ILE A 55 -1.35 -15.77 -28.18
CA ILE A 55 -1.65 -14.42 -28.71
C ILE A 55 -2.74 -13.73 -27.89
N SER A 56 -3.77 -14.46 -27.46
CA SER A 56 -4.81 -13.92 -26.58
C SER A 56 -4.26 -13.48 -25.23
N LEU A 57 -3.31 -14.22 -24.68
CA LEU A 57 -2.70 -13.93 -23.38
C LEU A 57 -1.77 -12.71 -23.46
N ILE A 58 -1.00 -12.58 -24.55
CA ILE A 58 -0.18 -11.40 -24.83
C ILE A 58 -1.06 -10.16 -25.07
N LEU A 59 -2.16 -10.30 -25.82
CA LEU A 59 -3.09 -9.21 -26.07
C LEU A 59 -3.80 -8.76 -24.78
N ALA A 60 -4.18 -9.69 -23.91
CA ALA A 60 -4.75 -9.38 -22.60
C ALA A 60 -3.72 -8.67 -21.72
N ALA A 61 -2.48 -9.15 -21.67
CA ALA A 61 -1.39 -8.49 -20.94
C ALA A 61 -1.11 -7.08 -21.46
N CYS A 62 -1.07 -6.89 -22.80
CA CYS A 62 -0.90 -5.57 -23.41
C CYS A 62 -2.07 -4.62 -23.13
N LEU A 63 -3.31 -5.14 -23.09
CA LEU A 63 -4.51 -4.35 -22.79
C LEU A 63 -4.52 -3.92 -21.30
N VAL A 64 -4.16 -4.81 -20.38
CA VAL A 64 -4.02 -4.49 -18.96
C VAL A 64 -2.89 -3.48 -18.76
N PHE A 65 -1.78 -3.62 -19.48
CA PHE A 65 -0.68 -2.66 -19.44
C PHE A 65 -1.08 -1.29 -20.00
N ALA A 66 -1.82 -1.26 -21.10
CA ALA A 66 -2.32 -0.01 -21.71
C ALA A 66 -3.37 0.68 -20.82
N LEU A 67 -4.26 -0.07 -20.17
CA LEU A 67 -5.24 0.46 -19.23
C LEU A 67 -4.57 0.93 -17.93
N GLY A 68 -3.57 0.20 -17.43
CA GLY A 68 -2.73 0.62 -16.31
C GLY A 68 -2.00 1.92 -16.60
N MET A 69 -1.43 2.07 -17.79
CA MET A 69 -0.75 3.31 -18.23
C MET A 69 -1.71 4.50 -18.35
N THR A 70 -2.95 4.32 -18.76
CA THR A 70 -3.94 5.41 -18.83
C THR A 70 -4.49 5.81 -17.47
N ALA A 71 -4.70 4.85 -16.56
CA ALA A 71 -5.04 5.12 -15.16
C ALA A 71 -3.86 5.81 -14.43
N TYR A 72 -2.65 5.42 -14.74
CA TYR A 72 -1.41 6.04 -14.29
C TYR A 72 -1.29 7.50 -14.75
N ALA A 73 -1.52 7.79 -16.03
CA ALA A 73 -1.50 9.16 -16.58
C ALA A 73 -2.58 10.07 -15.94
N ALA A 74 -3.67 9.48 -15.44
CA ALA A 74 -4.72 10.20 -14.71
C ALA A 74 -4.49 10.25 -13.20
N ASN A 75 -3.48 9.52 -12.69
CA ASN A 75 -3.17 9.35 -11.24
C ASN A 75 -4.38 8.98 -10.37
N LEU A 76 -5.33 8.24 -10.97
CA LEU A 76 -6.62 7.93 -10.34
C LEU A 76 -6.50 6.90 -9.21
N PHE A 77 -5.41 6.11 -9.19
CA PHE A 77 -5.17 5.04 -8.23
C PHE A 77 -3.75 5.09 -7.64
N GLY A 78 -3.11 6.26 -7.72
CA GLY A 78 -1.83 6.49 -7.08
C GLY A 78 -1.96 6.79 -5.58
N ILE A 79 -0.85 6.73 -4.86
CA ILE A 79 -0.77 7.01 -3.41
C ILE A 79 -1.48 8.32 -3.06
N ARG A 80 -1.28 9.38 -3.84
CA ARG A 80 -1.86 10.70 -3.58
C ARG A 80 -3.38 10.66 -3.51
N GLU A 81 -4.04 10.09 -4.53
CA GLU A 81 -5.50 10.05 -4.60
C GLU A 81 -6.07 9.06 -3.58
N MET A 82 -5.44 7.90 -3.44
CA MET A 82 -5.87 6.88 -2.50
C MET A 82 -5.73 7.39 -1.06
N PHE A 83 -4.64 8.07 -0.76
CA PHE A 83 -4.41 8.65 0.57
C PHE A 83 -5.42 9.76 0.88
N ARG A 84 -5.72 10.64 -0.10
CA ARG A 84 -6.70 11.71 0.04
C ARG A 84 -8.11 11.19 0.36
N THR A 85 -8.51 10.08 -0.24
CA THR A 85 -9.85 9.51 -0.01
C THR A 85 -10.02 8.91 1.37
N GLN A 86 -8.92 8.52 2.02
CA GLN A 86 -8.95 7.78 3.27
C GLN A 86 -8.60 8.62 4.50
N PHE A 87 -7.64 9.51 4.37
CA PHE A 87 -7.08 10.23 5.50
C PHE A 87 -7.22 11.75 5.32
N ARG A 88 -6.37 12.33 4.52
CA ARG A 88 -6.27 13.75 4.21
C ARG A 88 -5.32 13.94 3.01
N GLU A 89 -5.08 15.18 2.64
CA GLU A 89 -4.10 15.44 1.59
C GLU A 89 -2.69 14.99 2.03
N LEU A 90 -2.03 14.27 1.13
CA LEU A 90 -0.61 13.94 1.30
C LEU A 90 0.19 15.24 1.32
N PRO A 91 1.15 15.42 2.25
CA PRO A 91 2.00 16.61 2.25
C PRO A 91 2.71 16.81 0.90
N GLU A 92 2.70 18.03 0.37
CA GLU A 92 3.39 18.35 -0.90
C GLU A 92 4.88 17.97 -0.85
N ALA A 93 5.52 18.05 0.31
CA ALA A 93 6.90 17.65 0.52
C ALA A 93 7.14 16.16 0.27
N ALA A 94 6.13 15.32 0.40
CA ALA A 94 6.23 13.87 0.18
C ALA A 94 6.08 13.48 -1.30
N GLU A 95 5.39 14.29 -2.10
CA GLU A 95 5.10 13.98 -3.51
C GLU A 95 6.33 13.63 -4.36
N PRO A 96 7.46 14.37 -4.27
CA PRO A 96 8.66 14.05 -5.05
C PRO A 96 9.30 12.69 -4.73
N TYR A 97 8.91 12.09 -3.62
CA TYR A 97 9.45 10.81 -3.15
C TYR A 97 8.54 9.62 -3.46
N ILE A 98 7.39 9.86 -4.07
CA ILE A 98 6.55 8.78 -4.61
C ILE A 98 7.29 8.13 -5.76
N GLN A 99 7.54 6.84 -5.61
CA GLN A 99 8.23 6.04 -6.61
C GLN A 99 7.22 5.22 -7.39
N GLN A 100 7.45 5.19 -8.69
CA GLN A 100 6.67 4.38 -9.61
C GLN A 100 7.29 3.00 -9.69
N ASN A 101 6.46 1.99 -9.54
CA ASN A 101 6.86 0.60 -9.60
C ASN A 101 6.21 -0.07 -10.82
N THR A 102 6.90 -1.02 -11.40
CA THR A 102 6.45 -1.80 -12.55
C THR A 102 6.47 -3.29 -12.29
N GLU A 103 6.83 -3.66 -11.07
CA GLU A 103 6.94 -5.05 -10.63
C GLU A 103 5.55 -5.69 -10.55
N ALA A 104 5.43 -6.83 -11.18
CA ALA A 104 4.19 -7.56 -11.28
C ALA A 104 4.41 -9.05 -11.04
N ALA A 105 3.39 -9.71 -10.53
CA ALA A 105 3.31 -11.16 -10.43
C ALA A 105 2.01 -11.66 -11.05
N ALA A 106 2.05 -12.89 -11.55
CA ALA A 106 0.88 -13.55 -12.10
C ALA A 106 0.87 -15.03 -11.74
N ALA A 107 -0.31 -15.54 -11.38
CA ALA A 107 -0.54 -16.97 -11.16
C ALA A 107 -1.96 -17.31 -11.59
N ASN A 108 -2.11 -18.40 -12.34
CA ASN A 108 -3.37 -18.84 -12.93
C ASN A 108 -4.00 -17.74 -13.81
N ASP A 109 -5.18 -17.26 -13.45
CA ASP A 109 -5.92 -16.17 -14.11
C ASP A 109 -5.84 -14.84 -13.34
N TRP A 110 -4.95 -14.75 -12.37
CA TRP A 110 -4.69 -13.56 -11.57
C TRP A 110 -3.41 -12.86 -11.98
N SER A 111 -3.44 -11.55 -11.95
CA SER A 111 -2.26 -10.70 -12.05
C SER A 111 -2.33 -9.57 -11.02
N ALA A 112 -1.20 -9.21 -10.48
CA ALA A 112 -1.08 -8.09 -9.56
C ALA A 112 0.20 -7.32 -9.80
N ASN A 113 0.18 -6.04 -9.55
CA ASN A 113 1.35 -5.18 -9.62
C ASN A 113 1.36 -4.16 -8.48
N VAL A 114 2.53 -3.91 -7.93
CA VAL A 114 2.79 -2.73 -7.12
C VAL A 114 2.92 -1.56 -8.08
N THR A 115 2.10 -0.53 -7.91
CA THR A 115 2.07 0.62 -8.82
C THR A 115 2.89 1.78 -8.31
N GLU A 116 2.79 2.08 -7.02
CA GLU A 116 3.54 3.14 -6.37
C GLU A 116 3.98 2.73 -4.98
N SER A 117 5.09 3.31 -4.53
CA SER A 117 5.54 3.22 -3.15
C SER A 117 6.07 4.56 -2.65
N LEU A 118 5.89 4.82 -1.36
CA LEU A 118 6.47 5.95 -0.63
C LEU A 118 6.93 5.42 0.71
N CYS A 119 8.21 5.53 0.99
CA CYS A 119 8.81 4.98 2.20
C CYS A 119 9.70 5.99 2.90
N ASP A 120 9.50 6.19 4.19
CA ASP A 120 10.44 6.87 5.06
C ASP A 120 10.84 5.98 6.26
N SER A 121 11.52 6.56 7.24
CA SER A 121 11.96 5.83 8.44
C SER A 121 10.82 5.35 9.33
N SER A 122 9.63 5.89 9.20
CA SER A 122 8.49 5.67 10.09
C SER A 122 7.28 5.02 9.43
N ARG A 123 7.15 5.17 8.12
CA ARG A 123 5.96 4.74 7.39
C ARG A 123 6.29 4.26 5.98
N MET A 124 5.51 3.33 5.51
CA MET A 124 5.56 2.85 4.13
C MET A 124 4.15 2.77 3.56
N LEU A 125 3.94 3.48 2.48
CA LEU A 125 2.70 3.45 1.71
C LEU A 125 2.96 2.71 0.40
N VAL A 126 2.10 1.74 0.07
CA VAL A 126 2.22 0.95 -1.16
C VAL A 126 0.85 0.82 -1.80
N THR A 127 0.75 1.16 -3.07
CA THR A 127 -0.47 0.91 -3.84
C THR A 127 -0.30 -0.33 -4.71
N VAL A 128 -1.33 -1.15 -4.68
CA VAL A 128 -1.37 -2.43 -5.39
C VAL A 128 -2.61 -2.48 -6.24
N SER A 129 -2.45 -2.89 -7.49
CA SER A 129 -3.54 -3.22 -8.39
C SER A 129 -3.59 -4.72 -8.59
N ILE A 130 -4.75 -5.30 -8.47
CA ILE A 130 -5.00 -6.72 -8.74
C ILE A 130 -6.10 -6.86 -9.78
N SER A 131 -5.93 -7.78 -10.71
CA SER A 131 -6.91 -8.08 -11.75
C SER A 131 -6.96 -9.58 -12.04
N GLY A 132 -8.10 -10.04 -12.51
CA GLY A 132 -8.33 -11.45 -12.86
C GLY A 132 -9.56 -12.04 -12.17
N GLY A 133 -9.62 -13.37 -12.15
CA GLY A 133 -10.68 -14.08 -11.44
C GLY A 133 -12.08 -13.78 -11.96
N ASN A 134 -12.32 -13.92 -13.26
CA ASN A 134 -13.60 -13.56 -13.91
C ASN A 134 -14.85 -14.18 -13.28
N ASN A 135 -14.66 -15.22 -12.46
CA ASN A 135 -15.76 -15.91 -11.75
C ASN A 135 -16.06 -15.28 -10.38
N TYR A 136 -15.38 -14.21 -10.01
CA TYR A 136 -15.48 -13.59 -8.69
C TYR A 136 -15.91 -12.13 -8.75
N ILE A 137 -16.62 -11.71 -7.71
CA ILE A 137 -16.77 -10.30 -7.33
C ILE A 137 -15.77 -10.04 -6.19
N LEU A 138 -14.87 -9.07 -6.38
CA LEU A 138 -13.84 -8.75 -5.42
C LEU A 138 -14.39 -7.81 -4.34
N ALA A 139 -14.08 -8.12 -3.08
CA ALA A 139 -14.41 -7.30 -1.92
C ALA A 139 -13.19 -7.22 -0.97
N PRO A 140 -13.03 -6.14 -0.18
CA PRO A 140 -11.93 -6.07 0.78
C PRO A 140 -12.10 -7.06 1.93
N THR A 141 -10.99 -7.50 2.54
CA THR A 141 -10.99 -8.48 3.64
C THR A 141 -11.75 -8.03 4.88
N TYR A 142 -11.88 -6.73 5.10
CA TYR A 142 -12.64 -6.16 6.21
C TYR A 142 -14.16 -6.12 5.96
N ALA A 143 -14.60 -6.41 4.73
CA ALA A 143 -16.02 -6.48 4.40
C ALA A 143 -16.63 -7.83 4.81
N SER A 144 -17.94 -7.83 4.95
CA SER A 144 -18.75 -9.04 5.13
C SER A 144 -19.70 -9.25 3.95
N ALA A 145 -20.15 -10.48 3.74
CA ALA A 145 -21.09 -10.84 2.66
C ALA A 145 -22.42 -10.06 2.74
N SER A 146 -22.80 -9.59 3.93
CA SER A 146 -24.00 -8.80 4.19
C SER A 146 -23.83 -7.30 3.96
N ASP A 147 -22.62 -6.82 3.74
CA ASP A 147 -22.38 -5.40 3.51
C ASP A 147 -22.95 -4.95 2.17
N PRO A 148 -23.29 -3.65 2.05
CA PRO A 148 -23.84 -3.13 0.81
C PRO A 148 -22.79 -3.12 -0.30
N VAL A 149 -23.23 -3.43 -1.51
CA VAL A 149 -22.34 -3.44 -2.70
C VAL A 149 -21.74 -2.06 -3.02
N SER A 150 -22.29 -0.99 -2.46
CA SER A 150 -21.72 0.36 -2.55
C SER A 150 -20.32 0.46 -1.92
N LEU A 151 -19.97 -0.45 -1.01
CA LEU A 151 -18.62 -0.55 -0.43
C LEU A 151 -17.54 -0.79 -1.50
N ILE A 152 -17.90 -1.47 -2.59
CA ILE A 152 -17.00 -1.72 -3.74
C ILE A 152 -17.29 -0.77 -4.92
N GLY A 153 -17.92 0.38 -4.66
CA GLY A 153 -18.15 1.42 -5.67
C GLY A 153 -19.32 1.18 -6.63
N ILE A 154 -20.12 0.15 -6.39
CA ILE A 154 -21.28 -0.18 -7.25
C ILE A 154 -22.54 0.47 -6.67
N SER A 155 -23.21 1.30 -7.49
CA SER A 155 -24.44 1.98 -7.09
C SER A 155 -25.65 1.05 -7.18
N ASP A 156 -25.82 0.17 -6.20
CA ASP A 156 -26.93 -0.76 -6.05
C ASP A 156 -27.32 -0.85 -4.56
N SER A 157 -28.50 -1.30 -4.26
CA SER A 157 -29.03 -1.48 -2.89
C SER A 157 -28.86 -2.90 -2.35
N GLN A 158 -28.27 -3.80 -3.14
CA GLN A 158 -28.04 -5.18 -2.76
C GLN A 158 -26.86 -5.33 -1.78
N THR A 159 -26.82 -6.48 -1.10
CA THR A 159 -25.62 -6.91 -0.39
C THR A 159 -24.60 -7.50 -1.36
N LEU A 160 -23.33 -7.56 -0.96
CA LEU A 160 -22.24 -8.15 -1.75
C LEU A 160 -22.58 -9.57 -2.20
N GLU A 161 -23.09 -10.42 -1.30
CA GLU A 161 -23.49 -11.80 -1.61
C GLU A 161 -24.60 -11.86 -2.66
N LYS A 162 -25.65 -11.07 -2.49
CA LYS A 162 -26.78 -11.07 -3.44
C LYS A 162 -26.36 -10.55 -4.81
N TYR A 163 -25.51 -9.54 -4.82
CA TYR A 163 -24.97 -9.01 -6.06
C TYR A 163 -24.11 -10.05 -6.78
N ALA A 164 -23.17 -10.71 -6.10
CA ALA A 164 -22.34 -11.78 -6.68
C ALA A 164 -23.23 -12.90 -7.27
N ALA A 165 -24.21 -13.37 -6.50
CA ALA A 165 -25.14 -14.39 -6.96
C ALA A 165 -25.96 -13.94 -8.19
N SER A 166 -26.38 -12.66 -8.26
CA SER A 166 -27.11 -12.11 -9.41
C SER A 166 -26.26 -12.07 -10.69
N GLN A 167 -24.94 -11.97 -10.55
CA GLN A 167 -23.99 -12.01 -11.64
C GLN A 167 -23.53 -13.44 -12.00
N GLY A 168 -24.00 -14.47 -11.28
CA GLY A 168 -23.54 -15.84 -11.40
C GLY A 168 -22.08 -16.04 -11.00
N LYS A 169 -21.58 -15.21 -10.08
CA LYS A 169 -20.21 -15.19 -9.58
C LYS A 169 -20.16 -15.49 -8.08
N GLU A 170 -18.99 -15.89 -7.60
CA GLU A 170 -18.73 -16.03 -6.17
C GLU A 170 -18.14 -14.72 -5.59
N LEU A 171 -18.30 -14.53 -4.28
CA LEU A 171 -17.69 -13.43 -3.56
C LEU A 171 -16.29 -13.83 -3.10
N LEU A 172 -15.27 -13.02 -3.43
CA LEU A 172 -13.88 -13.22 -3.04
C LEU A 172 -13.41 -12.02 -2.21
N PHE A 173 -13.02 -12.28 -0.97
CA PHE A 173 -12.43 -11.28 -0.09
C PHE A 173 -10.92 -11.22 -0.33
N VAL A 174 -10.44 -10.07 -0.78
CA VAL A 174 -9.05 -9.85 -1.18
C VAL A 174 -8.39 -8.83 -0.28
N GLY A 175 -7.18 -9.14 0.15
CA GLY A 175 -6.34 -8.27 0.95
C GLY A 175 -4.91 -8.23 0.46
N ALA A 176 -4.19 -7.22 0.94
CA ALA A 176 -2.78 -7.02 0.67
C ALA A 176 -2.03 -6.71 1.97
N SER A 177 -0.84 -7.25 2.11
CA SER A 177 0.03 -6.96 3.25
C SER A 177 1.50 -6.94 2.81
N LEU A 178 2.32 -6.20 3.53
CA LEU A 178 3.76 -6.32 3.41
C LEU A 178 4.21 -7.51 4.24
N LEU A 179 4.88 -8.48 3.63
CA LEU A 179 5.50 -9.55 4.39
C LEU A 179 6.57 -8.93 5.29
N GLY A 180 6.40 -9.16 6.59
CA GLY A 180 7.30 -8.69 7.63
C GLY A 180 8.69 -9.23 7.40
N ASN A 181 9.46 -8.48 6.65
CA ASN A 181 10.88 -8.65 6.65
C ASN A 181 11.35 -8.01 7.95
N GLU A 182 12.07 -8.74 8.80
CA GLU A 182 12.68 -8.20 10.02
C GLU A 182 13.47 -6.91 9.72
N HIS A 183 14.01 -6.80 8.50
CA HIS A 183 14.70 -5.62 8.00
C HIS A 183 13.79 -4.41 7.70
N LEU A 184 12.51 -4.62 7.40
CA LEU A 184 11.58 -3.50 7.16
C LEU A 184 11.15 -2.81 8.44
N GLY A 185 11.25 -3.49 9.58
CA GLY A 185 10.80 -2.97 10.87
C GLY A 185 9.31 -2.62 10.88
N VAL A 186 8.48 -3.29 10.09
CA VAL A 186 7.02 -3.10 10.09
C VAL A 186 6.45 -3.75 11.34
N PHE A 187 5.76 -2.98 12.17
CA PHE A 187 5.14 -3.48 13.40
C PHE A 187 3.60 -3.44 13.34
N THR A 188 3.02 -2.61 12.50
CA THR A 188 1.58 -2.60 12.23
C THR A 188 1.32 -2.16 10.81
N GLN A 189 0.23 -2.64 10.24
CA GLN A 189 -0.20 -2.25 8.91
C GLN A 189 -1.72 -2.28 8.81
N THR A 190 -2.24 -1.42 7.95
CA THR A 190 -3.65 -1.37 7.58
C THR A 190 -3.76 -1.48 6.07
N GLU A 191 -4.80 -2.13 5.60
CA GLU A 191 -5.16 -2.15 4.20
C GLU A 191 -6.44 -1.37 3.98
N THR A 192 -6.52 -0.66 2.86
CA THR A 192 -7.70 0.05 2.46
C THR A 192 -7.98 -0.20 0.99
N CYS A 193 -9.15 -0.74 0.70
CA CYS A 193 -9.65 -0.83 -0.67
C CYS A 193 -10.17 0.54 -1.09
N VAL A 194 -9.62 1.08 -2.16
CA VAL A 194 -10.05 2.39 -2.68
C VAL A 194 -11.03 2.24 -3.83
N SER A 195 -10.88 1.19 -4.61
CA SER A 195 -11.80 0.87 -5.69
C SER A 195 -11.80 -0.62 -5.95
N ALA A 196 -12.97 -1.18 -6.10
CA ALA A 196 -13.16 -2.50 -6.65
C ALA A 196 -14.17 -2.40 -7.79
N SER A 197 -13.93 -3.14 -8.84
CA SER A 197 -14.84 -3.29 -9.97
C SER A 197 -14.89 -4.75 -10.38
N ASP A 198 -15.61 -5.06 -11.44
CA ASP A 198 -15.73 -6.41 -11.94
C ASP A 198 -14.34 -6.95 -12.40
N GLY A 199 -13.69 -7.74 -11.54
CA GLY A 199 -12.39 -8.35 -11.82
C GLY A 199 -11.16 -7.46 -11.61
N GLU A 200 -11.32 -6.27 -11.00
CA GLU A 200 -10.19 -5.38 -10.69
C GLU A 200 -10.36 -4.75 -9.31
N MET A 201 -9.28 -4.64 -8.55
CA MET A 201 -9.27 -4.02 -7.22
C MET A 201 -7.97 -3.26 -7.00
N HIS A 202 -8.09 -2.09 -6.35
CA HIS A 202 -6.95 -1.26 -5.96
C HIS A 202 -6.91 -1.15 -4.44
N ILE A 203 -5.75 -1.44 -3.87
CA ILE A 203 -5.52 -1.49 -2.42
C ILE A 203 -4.38 -0.55 -2.06
N LEU A 204 -4.57 0.27 -1.03
CA LEU A 204 -3.50 0.98 -0.34
C LEU A 204 -3.10 0.18 0.89
N VAL A 205 -1.85 -0.21 0.97
CA VAL A 205 -1.24 -0.75 2.18
C VAL A 205 -0.48 0.37 2.87
N ASP A 206 -0.82 0.61 4.12
CA ASP A 206 -0.22 1.61 4.98
C ASP A 206 0.44 0.91 6.16
N ALA A 207 1.75 0.92 6.20
CA ALA A 207 2.54 0.21 7.19
C ALA A 207 3.36 1.18 8.04
N ALA A 208 3.16 1.12 9.36
CA ALA A 208 4.01 1.83 10.30
C ALA A 208 5.31 1.04 10.53
N ARG A 209 6.43 1.76 10.58
CA ARG A 209 7.78 1.21 10.72
C ARG A 209 8.41 1.64 12.04
N SER A 210 9.24 0.78 12.59
CA SER A 210 9.94 1.04 13.86
C SER A 210 11.30 1.74 13.70
N GLY A 211 11.59 2.32 12.53
CA GLY A 211 12.89 2.94 12.28
C GLY A 211 13.99 1.90 12.05
N GLY A 212 13.70 0.82 11.33
CA GLY A 212 14.64 -0.24 11.02
C GLY A 212 15.77 0.19 10.08
N GLU A 213 16.69 -0.74 9.80
CA GLU A 213 17.76 -0.57 8.84
C GLU A 213 17.24 -0.09 7.47
N ALA A 214 18.07 0.60 6.73
CA ALA A 214 17.73 1.04 5.39
C ALA A 214 17.46 -0.19 4.51
N ALA A 215 16.20 -0.37 4.15
CA ALA A 215 15.77 -1.41 3.22
C ALA A 215 15.52 -0.78 1.85
N ASP A 216 15.76 -1.53 0.80
CA ASP A 216 15.58 -1.12 -0.59
C ASP A 216 14.61 -2.01 -1.36
N SER A 217 14.09 -3.04 -0.71
CA SER A 217 13.18 -4.01 -1.30
C SER A 217 12.18 -4.57 -0.29
N ALA A 218 11.02 -4.97 -0.77
CA ALA A 218 9.98 -5.61 0.01
C ALA A 218 9.16 -6.56 -0.86
N VAL A 219 8.32 -7.34 -0.22
CA VAL A 219 7.35 -8.21 -0.88
C VAL A 219 5.95 -7.81 -0.44
N CYS A 220 5.11 -7.44 -1.40
CA CYS A 220 3.68 -7.31 -1.17
C CYS A 220 3.03 -8.68 -1.34
N TYR A 221 2.38 -9.15 -0.29
CA TYR A 221 1.64 -10.40 -0.26
C TYR A 221 0.15 -10.13 -0.46
N LEU A 222 -0.41 -10.72 -1.51
CA LEU A 222 -1.83 -10.68 -1.81
C LEU A 222 -2.45 -12.02 -1.51
N HIS A 223 -3.57 -11.98 -0.83
CA HIS A 223 -4.35 -13.16 -0.49
C HIS A 223 -5.83 -12.91 -0.79
N GLY A 224 -6.51 -13.97 -1.17
CA GLY A 224 -7.94 -13.91 -1.43
C GLY A 224 -8.62 -15.21 -1.05
N ARG A 225 -9.73 -15.09 -0.34
CA ARG A 225 -10.52 -16.25 0.11
C ARG A 225 -12.00 -16.07 -0.18
N THR A 226 -12.65 -17.12 -0.55
CA THR A 226 -14.10 -17.26 -0.43
C THR A 226 -14.47 -17.64 1.02
N VAL A 227 -15.73 -17.87 1.30
CA VAL A 227 -16.15 -18.38 2.62
C VAL A 227 -15.50 -19.72 2.93
N ASP A 228 -15.27 -20.56 1.89
CA ASP A 228 -14.89 -21.96 2.05
C ASP A 228 -13.38 -22.23 1.84
N GLN A 229 -12.68 -21.42 1.05
CA GLN A 229 -11.31 -21.73 0.67
C GLN A 229 -10.48 -20.50 0.28
N GLU A 230 -9.16 -20.64 0.39
CA GLU A 230 -8.20 -19.72 -0.21
C GLU A 230 -8.12 -19.97 -1.72
N VAL A 231 -8.28 -18.91 -2.51
CA VAL A 231 -8.32 -18.95 -3.98
C VAL A 231 -7.13 -18.22 -4.59
N LEU A 232 -6.67 -17.17 -3.92
CA LEU A 232 -5.62 -16.30 -4.40
C LEU A 232 -4.48 -16.24 -3.40
N ARG A 233 -3.28 -16.44 -3.92
CA ARG A 233 -2.03 -16.22 -3.20
C ARG A 233 -0.97 -15.75 -4.20
N LEU A 234 -0.52 -14.51 -4.06
CA LEU A 234 0.51 -13.91 -4.89
C LEU A 234 1.53 -13.16 -4.03
N GLU A 235 2.78 -13.24 -4.41
CA GLU A 235 3.87 -12.45 -3.84
C GLU A 235 4.42 -11.54 -4.95
N VAL A 236 4.37 -10.23 -4.73
CA VAL A 236 4.89 -9.23 -5.65
C VAL A 236 6.12 -8.59 -5.01
N PRO A 237 7.33 -9.03 -5.35
CA PRO A 237 8.54 -8.36 -4.90
C PRO A 237 8.64 -7.01 -5.62
N PHE A 238 9.07 -5.97 -4.89
CA PHE A 238 9.29 -4.65 -5.46
C PHE A 238 10.46 -3.96 -4.78
N THR A 239 11.01 -2.94 -5.44
CA THR A 239 12.10 -2.12 -4.94
C THR A 239 11.61 -0.72 -4.59
N PHE A 240 12.25 -0.08 -3.63
CA PHE A 240 11.95 1.29 -3.23
C PHE A 240 13.20 1.99 -2.71
N THR A 241 13.16 3.31 -2.64
CA THR A 241 14.18 4.10 -1.98
C THR A 241 13.58 4.72 -0.73
N GLN A 242 14.21 4.49 0.40
CA GLN A 242 13.79 5.14 1.64
C GLN A 242 14.14 6.62 1.59
N THR A 243 13.13 7.45 1.83
CA THR A 243 13.32 8.89 1.97
C THR A 243 14.04 9.20 3.27
N PRO A 244 15.15 9.92 3.25
CA PRO A 244 15.86 10.28 4.46
C PRO A 244 15.02 11.23 5.32
N ALA A 245 15.13 11.10 6.64
CA ALA A 245 14.64 12.10 7.56
C ALA A 245 15.46 13.41 7.41
N ALA A 246 14.79 14.54 7.47
CA ALA A 246 15.47 15.84 7.51
C ALA A 246 16.19 16.04 8.85
N SER A 247 15.59 15.54 9.92
CA SER A 247 16.17 15.45 11.26
C SER A 247 15.63 14.21 11.96
N GLU A 248 16.45 13.64 12.85
CA GLU A 248 16.00 12.58 13.75
C GLU A 248 16.78 12.67 15.07
N GLY A 249 16.15 12.20 16.15
CA GLY A 249 16.78 12.20 17.46
C GLY A 249 16.10 11.29 18.47
N HIS A 250 16.88 10.94 19.47
CA HIS A 250 16.38 10.25 20.65
C HIS A 250 16.16 11.26 21.77
N PHE A 251 15.01 11.17 22.39
CA PHE A 251 14.57 12.03 23.46
C PHE A 251 14.34 11.19 24.71
N VAL A 252 14.65 11.76 25.87
CA VAL A 252 14.41 11.13 27.17
C VAL A 252 13.39 11.92 27.97
N ALA A 253 12.50 11.21 28.65
CA ALA A 253 11.54 11.85 29.52
C ALA A 253 12.24 12.48 30.75
N ILE A 254 11.92 13.74 31.09
CA ILE A 254 12.43 14.38 32.29
C ILE A 254 11.85 13.71 33.53
N ASP A 255 10.53 13.42 33.52
CA ASP A 255 9.85 12.61 34.53
C ASP A 255 9.10 11.47 33.82
N ALA A 256 9.75 10.33 33.75
CA ALA A 256 9.20 9.15 33.09
C ALA A 256 7.93 8.58 33.75
N ASN A 257 7.63 8.99 34.97
CA ASN A 257 6.52 8.48 35.78
C ASN A 257 5.40 9.50 36.01
N ALA A 258 5.45 10.63 35.34
CA ALA A 258 4.45 11.71 35.49
C ALA A 258 3.01 11.28 35.15
N VAL A 259 2.84 10.20 34.38
CA VAL A 259 1.54 9.65 34.01
C VAL A 259 1.23 8.43 34.86
N PRO A 260 0.06 8.35 35.54
CA PRO A 260 -0.35 7.16 36.26
C PRO A 260 -0.42 5.93 35.35
N GLY A 261 -0.01 4.78 35.88
CA GLY A 261 -0.14 3.50 35.20
C GLY A 261 0.99 3.14 34.22
N ILE A 262 1.75 4.11 33.72
CA ILE A 262 2.85 3.85 32.79
C ILE A 262 4.15 4.53 33.22
N THR A 263 5.25 3.97 32.76
CA THR A 263 6.55 4.65 32.68
C THR A 263 6.87 4.88 31.21
N VAL A 264 6.98 6.13 30.80
CA VAL A 264 7.40 6.45 29.42
C VAL A 264 8.90 6.67 29.43
N ASN A 265 9.64 5.73 28.86
CA ASN A 265 11.09 5.67 28.99
C ASN A 265 11.78 6.65 28.05
N SER A 266 11.35 6.67 26.79
CA SER A 266 11.99 7.47 25.75
C SER A 266 11.03 7.71 24.59
N ALA A 267 11.42 8.65 23.74
CA ALA A 267 10.82 8.88 22.45
C ALA A 267 11.91 8.91 21.36
N TRP A 268 11.60 8.36 20.22
CA TRP A 268 12.31 8.60 18.97
C TRP A 268 11.48 9.55 18.14
N ILE A 269 12.11 10.57 17.57
CA ILE A 269 11.45 11.65 16.84
C ILE A 269 12.16 11.81 15.51
N ALA A 270 11.40 11.92 14.42
CA ALA A 270 11.93 12.18 13.10
C ALA A 270 11.06 13.17 12.33
N GLU A 271 11.70 14.07 11.61
CA GLU A 271 11.06 14.91 10.61
C GLU A 271 11.29 14.31 9.24
N THR A 272 10.20 13.92 8.57
CA THR A 272 10.23 13.34 7.24
C THR A 272 9.40 14.19 6.29
N PRO A 273 9.49 13.97 4.98
CA PRO A 273 8.59 14.62 4.02
C PRO A 273 7.10 14.36 4.28
N MET A 274 6.75 13.24 4.93
CA MET A 274 5.38 12.96 5.34
C MET A 274 4.95 13.72 6.63
N GLY A 275 5.88 14.42 7.29
CA GLY A 275 5.65 15.16 8.52
C GLY A 275 6.44 14.62 9.70
N TRP A 276 6.09 15.10 10.89
CA TRP A 276 6.71 14.64 12.12
C TRP A 276 6.19 13.28 12.53
N THR A 277 7.12 12.43 12.94
CA THR A 277 6.81 11.13 13.55
C THR A 277 7.44 11.06 14.93
N VAL A 278 6.65 10.62 15.90
CA VAL A 278 7.09 10.38 17.28
C VAL A 278 6.72 8.98 17.67
N ARG A 279 7.69 8.19 18.14
CA ARG A 279 7.47 6.88 18.72
C ARG A 279 7.87 6.89 20.20
N PHE A 280 6.91 6.62 21.05
CA PHE A 280 7.13 6.48 22.49
C PHE A 280 7.37 5.02 22.83
N ILE A 281 8.31 4.77 23.76
CA ILE A 281 8.53 3.47 24.38
C ILE A 281 8.14 3.56 25.85
N SER A 282 7.23 2.72 26.26
CA SER A 282 6.63 2.74 27.60
C SER A 282 6.58 1.35 28.21
N THR A 283 6.41 1.30 29.52
CA THR A 283 6.11 0.05 30.27
C THR A 283 4.93 0.28 31.19
N VAL A 284 4.05 -0.72 31.31
CA VAL A 284 2.90 -0.68 32.21
C VAL A 284 3.38 -0.94 33.64
N ARG A 285 3.00 -0.04 34.58
CA ARG A 285 3.24 -0.18 36.02
C ARG A 285 2.00 -0.61 36.77
N ASP A 286 0.84 -0.13 36.35
CA ASP A 286 -0.47 -0.43 36.93
C ASP A 286 -1.53 -0.46 35.83
N GLU A 287 -2.10 -1.63 35.62
CA GLU A 287 -3.02 -1.88 34.51
C GLU A 287 -4.33 -1.08 34.64
N ALA A 288 -4.83 -0.90 35.86
CA ALA A 288 -6.08 -0.16 36.08
C ALA A 288 -5.93 1.32 35.70
N SER A 289 -4.81 1.94 36.11
CA SER A 289 -4.51 3.33 35.76
C SER A 289 -4.15 3.48 34.27
N PHE A 290 -3.45 2.48 33.68
CA PHE A 290 -3.15 2.45 32.26
C PHE A 290 -4.44 2.44 31.42
N ASN A 291 -5.40 1.61 31.78
CA ASN A 291 -6.69 1.51 31.10
C ASN A 291 -7.54 2.79 31.19
N ASN A 292 -7.19 3.73 32.08
CA ASN A 292 -7.81 5.05 32.14
C ASN A 292 -7.26 6.02 31.08
N ILE A 293 -6.12 5.74 30.45
CA ILE A 293 -5.57 6.58 29.40
C ILE A 293 -6.43 6.44 28.15
N LYS A 294 -7.03 7.55 27.71
CA LYS A 294 -7.92 7.56 26.54
C LYS A 294 -7.31 8.28 25.35
N ASN A 295 -6.61 9.39 25.61
CA ASN A 295 -6.12 10.25 24.53
C ASN A 295 -4.76 10.88 24.93
N MET A 296 -4.05 11.34 23.92
CA MET A 296 -2.79 12.06 24.05
C MET A 296 -2.77 13.19 23.03
N ASP A 297 -2.15 14.31 23.39
CA ASP A 297 -1.84 15.42 22.48
C ASP A 297 -0.47 16.04 22.80
N SER A 298 -0.06 17.05 22.04
CA SER A 298 1.22 17.73 22.18
C SER A 298 1.08 19.21 21.91
N ASP A 299 1.90 20.01 22.60
CA ASP A 299 2.01 21.46 22.36
C ASP A 299 2.71 21.76 21.02
N GLU A 300 3.66 20.92 20.61
CA GLU A 300 4.54 21.15 19.47
C GLU A 300 4.04 20.50 18.17
N ILE A 301 3.20 19.47 18.27
CA ILE A 301 2.68 18.70 17.13
C ILE A 301 1.16 18.67 17.16
N THR A 302 0.57 18.99 16.03
CA THR A 302 -0.88 18.86 15.78
C THR A 302 -1.16 17.95 14.60
N ASP A 303 -2.42 17.61 14.37
CA ASP A 303 -2.87 16.87 13.21
C ASP A 303 -2.12 15.54 12.97
N PHE A 304 -1.64 14.89 14.02
CA PHE A 304 -0.98 13.60 13.88
C PHE A 304 -1.99 12.45 13.73
N GLU A 305 -1.52 11.36 13.13
CA GLU A 305 -2.25 10.10 13.00
C GLU A 305 -1.63 9.03 13.89
N GLY A 306 -2.47 8.14 14.40
CA GLY A 306 -2.06 7.11 15.35
C GLY A 306 -2.35 7.48 16.80
N GLY A 307 -1.68 6.84 17.74
CA GLY A 307 -1.78 7.12 19.17
C GLY A 307 -2.27 5.96 20.02
N GLY A 308 -2.51 4.78 19.45
CA GLY A 308 -2.77 3.56 20.23
C GLY A 308 -1.48 2.96 20.80
N PHE A 309 -1.62 2.19 21.89
CA PHE A 309 -0.52 1.40 22.45
C PHE A 309 -0.48 0.02 21.79
N VAL A 310 0.69 -0.36 21.30
CA VAL A 310 0.98 -1.69 20.74
C VAL A 310 1.94 -2.41 21.67
N SER A 311 1.59 -3.64 22.08
CA SER A 311 2.47 -4.47 22.87
C SER A 311 3.58 -5.05 22.00
N GLU A 312 4.81 -4.86 22.42
CA GLU A 312 5.99 -5.47 21.80
C GLU A 312 6.30 -6.82 22.46
N ASP A 313 7.09 -7.66 21.78
CA ASP A 313 7.45 -9.00 22.26
C ASP A 313 8.23 -9.01 23.57
N ASP A 314 8.93 -7.92 23.87
CA ASP A 314 9.72 -7.75 25.11
C ASP A 314 8.88 -7.25 26.30
N GLY A 315 7.56 -7.08 26.12
CA GLY A 315 6.64 -6.57 27.14
C GLY A 315 6.62 -5.05 27.27
N THR A 316 7.29 -4.34 26.39
CA THR A 316 7.13 -2.90 26.28
C THR A 316 5.89 -2.53 25.47
N LEU A 317 5.46 -1.27 25.58
CA LEU A 317 4.42 -0.69 24.75
C LEU A 317 5.04 0.37 23.84
N SER A 318 4.75 0.30 22.56
CA SER A 318 5.05 1.38 21.64
C SER A 318 3.79 2.12 21.26
N THR A 319 3.92 3.43 21.06
CA THR A 319 2.88 4.30 20.52
C THR A 319 3.52 5.18 19.46
N THR A 320 2.99 5.17 18.26
CA THR A 320 3.54 5.96 17.16
C THR A 320 2.51 6.98 16.69
N TRP A 321 2.92 8.23 16.67
CA TRP A 321 2.27 9.31 15.95
C TRP A 321 3.01 9.54 14.65
N SER A 322 2.31 9.73 13.57
CA SER A 322 2.90 10.00 12.26
C SER A 322 2.18 11.13 11.55
N MET A 323 2.86 11.73 10.57
CA MET A 323 2.33 12.81 9.74
C MET A 323 1.91 14.07 10.50
N GLY A 324 2.43 14.25 11.71
CA GLY A 324 2.16 15.44 12.53
C GLY A 324 2.64 16.71 11.86
N LYS A 325 1.95 17.80 12.13
CA LYS A 325 2.33 19.15 11.72
C LYS A 325 2.83 19.92 12.94
N GLY A 326 3.90 20.63 12.80
CA GLY A 326 4.45 21.41 13.91
C GLY A 326 5.95 21.62 13.77
N ASN A 327 6.59 21.88 14.90
CA ASN A 327 8.03 22.05 14.96
C ASN A 327 8.52 21.56 16.32
N ILE A 328 9.34 20.53 16.30
CA ILE A 328 10.02 20.01 17.47
C ILE A 328 11.46 20.52 17.44
N SER A 329 11.86 21.25 18.47
CA SER A 329 13.25 21.64 18.67
C SER A 329 13.94 20.66 19.63
N ASP A 330 14.39 21.16 20.78
CA ASP A 330 15.09 20.36 21.79
C ASP A 330 14.15 19.68 22.81
N THR A 331 12.85 20.00 22.75
CA THR A 331 11.83 19.52 23.66
C THR A 331 10.55 19.11 22.94
N LEU A 332 9.87 18.12 23.49
CA LEU A 332 8.53 17.70 23.12
C LEU A 332 7.70 17.55 24.40
N THR A 333 6.54 18.20 24.45
CA THR A 333 5.60 18.11 25.57
C THR A 333 4.40 17.26 25.15
N VAL A 334 4.10 16.22 25.91
CA VAL A 334 2.97 15.32 25.66
C VAL A 334 2.04 15.31 26.86
N HIS A 335 0.77 15.57 26.59
CA HIS A 335 -0.31 15.55 27.55
C HIS A 335 -1.12 14.25 27.42
N PHE A 336 -1.44 13.65 28.54
CA PHE A 336 -2.23 12.41 28.62
C PHE A 336 -3.56 12.72 29.28
N TYR A 337 -4.64 12.22 28.69
CA TYR A 337 -6.01 12.46 29.14
C TYR A 337 -6.71 11.15 29.51
N GLY A 338 -7.52 11.21 30.56
CA GLY A 338 -8.34 10.12 31.03
C GLY A 338 -9.66 9.95 30.29
N GLN A 339 -10.47 9.02 30.77
CA GLN A 339 -11.76 8.64 30.13
C GLN A 339 -12.77 9.80 30.06
N GLU A 340 -12.74 10.70 31.03
CA GLU A 340 -13.58 11.91 31.09
C GLU A 340 -12.94 13.13 30.40
N ASN A 341 -11.85 12.90 29.67
CA ASN A 341 -11.05 13.94 29.01
C ASN A 341 -10.37 14.90 29.97
N GLU A 342 -10.15 14.49 31.21
CA GLU A 342 -9.35 15.19 32.20
C GLU A 342 -7.85 14.99 31.95
N LEU A 343 -7.03 16.01 32.16
CA LEU A 343 -5.58 15.91 32.11
C LEU A 343 -5.08 15.05 33.29
N ILE A 344 -4.52 13.87 33.02
CA ILE A 344 -3.99 12.94 34.02
C ILE A 344 -2.48 13.00 34.18
N GLY A 345 -1.75 13.58 33.24
CA GLY A 345 -0.30 13.77 33.34
C GLY A 345 0.29 14.44 32.13
N THR A 346 1.49 14.99 32.31
CA THR A 346 2.25 15.62 31.25
C THR A 346 3.70 15.14 31.32
N ILE A 347 4.24 14.73 30.17
CA ILE A 347 5.64 14.32 30.04
C ILE A 347 6.35 15.32 29.14
N VAL A 348 7.48 15.83 29.60
CA VAL A 348 8.38 16.64 28.81
C VAL A 348 9.60 15.79 28.44
N PHE A 349 9.86 15.68 27.16
CA PHE A 349 11.02 15.01 26.62
C PHE A 349 12.08 16.03 26.24
N LYS A 350 13.35 15.68 26.46
CA LYS A 350 14.50 16.45 25.98
C LYS A 350 15.37 15.60 25.08
N GLN A 351 15.93 16.24 24.05
CA GLN A 351 16.91 15.61 23.18
C GLN A 351 18.14 15.19 24.01
N LYS A 352 18.61 13.98 23.73
CA LYS A 352 19.73 13.37 24.46
C LYS A 352 21.08 13.88 23.95
#